data_d0a17ef58f78de80cdfe24077a73a57b
#
_entry.id   d0a17ef58f78de80cdfe24077a73a57b
#
_cell.length_a   1.000
_cell.length_b   1.000
_cell.length_c   1.000
_cell.angle_alpha   90.00
_cell.angle_beta   90.00
_cell.angle_gamma   90.00
#
_symmetry.space_group_name_H-M   'P 1'
#
loop_
_entity.id
_entity.type
_entity.pdbx_description
1 polymer ?
#
loop_
_entity_poly.entity_id
_entity_poly.type
_entity_poly.pdbx_seq_one_letter_code
_entity_poly.pdbx_strand_id
1 'polypeptide(L)'
;MFNSTQNEPTVLKVAVVATFIAALAFSPLAIAQEHEHASQDAAASKEVSGEVVDLMCYVDHNATGEKHGQSCGVKCIKSGGPVGIVSEGKAYLVVGEHKPINDQLAEYCGKTITLKGKMAERGGIAMIENAEIVKK
;
A
#
# COMPACT_ATOMS: atom_id res chain seq x y z
N MET A 1 26.11 46.33 4.23
CA MET A 1 26.42 46.87 5.57
C MET A 1 25.97 45.89 6.59
N PHE A 2 26.94 45.32 7.26
CA PHE A 2 26.79 44.30 8.31
C PHE A 2 26.27 44.97 9.58
N ASN A 3 25.41 44.29 10.33
CA ASN A 3 25.38 44.50 11.75
C ASN A 3 25.12 43.18 12.49
N SER A 4 26.21 42.68 13.03
CA SER A 4 26.29 41.62 14.04
C SER A 4 25.85 42.20 15.38
N THR A 5 24.99 41.50 16.06
CA THR A 5 24.88 41.68 17.48
C THR A 5 24.89 40.29 18.15
N GLN A 6 26.05 39.98 18.66
CA GLN A 6 26.32 38.87 19.58
C GLN A 6 25.68 39.21 20.92
N ASN A 7 25.01 38.27 21.53
CA ASN A 7 24.67 38.33 22.94
C ASN A 7 25.12 37.03 23.59
N GLU A 8 26.21 37.12 24.28
CA GLU A 8 26.89 36.12 25.07
C GLU A 8 26.33 36.05 26.50
N PRO A 9 26.73 35.06 27.33
CA PRO A 9 25.83 34.28 28.17
C PRO A 9 25.87 34.69 29.63
N THR A 10 24.80 34.47 30.32
CA THR A 10 24.77 34.58 31.77
C THR A 10 24.98 33.22 32.40
N VAL A 11 26.19 33.03 32.87
CA VAL A 11 26.60 31.91 33.74
C VAL A 11 26.00 32.09 35.10
N LEU A 12 25.07 31.28 35.51
CA LEU A 12 24.64 31.21 36.89
C LEU A 12 25.11 29.90 37.53
N LYS A 13 26.16 30.01 38.32
CA LYS A 13 26.65 28.98 39.23
C LYS A 13 25.65 28.82 40.37
N VAL A 14 25.12 27.65 40.60
CA VAL A 14 24.57 27.28 41.91
C VAL A 14 24.99 25.86 42.27
N ALA A 15 25.44 25.78 43.48
CA ALA A 15 26.20 24.73 44.11
C ALA A 15 25.40 23.43 44.39
N VAL A 16 26.16 22.38 44.32
CA VAL A 16 26.20 21.13 45.12
C VAL A 16 25.26 21.08 46.34
N VAL A 17 24.39 20.09 46.38
CA VAL A 17 23.99 19.39 47.63
C VAL A 17 23.82 17.89 47.33
N ALA A 18 24.36 17.15 48.26
CA ALA A 18 24.67 15.74 48.32
C ALA A 18 23.48 14.76 48.34
N THR A 19 23.80 13.57 47.84
CA THR A 19 23.45 12.22 48.32
C THR A 19 22.01 11.91 48.75
N PHE A 20 21.36 11.03 47.94
CA PHE A 20 20.60 9.90 48.49
C PHE A 20 20.71 8.72 47.51
N ILE A 21 21.44 7.70 47.95
CA ILE A 21 21.48 6.39 47.33
C ILE A 21 20.18 5.68 47.74
N ALA A 22 19.28 5.52 46.80
CA ALA A 22 18.20 4.55 46.92
C ALA A 22 18.37 3.55 45.80
N ALA A 23 18.88 2.39 46.12
CA ALA A 23 18.93 1.23 45.25
C ALA A 23 17.49 0.75 45.01
N LEU A 24 16.88 1.17 43.93
CA LEU A 24 15.64 0.56 43.39
C LEU A 24 16.05 -0.51 42.42
N ALA A 25 15.79 -1.75 42.80
CA ALA A 25 15.90 -2.93 41.95
C ALA A 25 15.02 -2.71 40.71
N PHE A 26 15.69 -2.42 39.56
CA PHE A 26 15.05 -2.43 38.27
C PHE A 26 14.86 -3.88 37.87
N SER A 27 13.70 -4.46 38.11
CA SER A 27 13.27 -5.66 37.41
C SER A 27 13.05 -5.31 35.94
N PRO A 28 13.71 -5.96 34.99
CA PRO A 28 13.35 -5.79 33.60
C PRO A 28 11.98 -6.46 33.41
N LEU A 29 10.94 -5.62 33.33
CA LEU A 29 9.67 -6.05 32.80
C LEU A 29 9.92 -6.34 31.31
N ALA A 30 10.07 -7.62 30.97
CA ALA A 30 10.05 -8.06 29.60
C ALA A 30 8.66 -7.72 29.06
N ILE A 31 8.57 -6.60 28.35
CA ILE A 31 7.41 -6.31 27.52
C ILE A 31 7.52 -7.30 26.35
N ALA A 32 6.85 -8.43 26.47
CA ALA A 32 6.50 -9.23 25.32
C ALA A 32 5.63 -8.32 24.44
N GLN A 33 6.24 -7.78 23.38
CA GLN A 33 5.46 -7.25 22.27
C GLN A 33 4.77 -8.46 21.63
N GLU A 34 3.60 -8.77 22.13
CA GLU A 34 2.64 -9.51 21.34
C GLU A 34 2.41 -8.67 20.09
N HIS A 35 2.99 -9.11 19.00
CA HIS A 35 2.51 -8.74 17.69
C HIS A 35 1.08 -9.28 17.63
N GLU A 36 0.13 -8.48 18.09
CA GLU A 36 -1.23 -8.64 17.66
C GLU A 36 -1.21 -8.47 16.14
N HIS A 37 -1.07 -9.60 15.44
CA HIS A 37 -1.73 -9.71 14.16
C HIS A 37 -3.21 -9.52 14.48
N ALA A 38 -3.62 -8.26 14.54
CA ALA A 38 -5.02 -7.93 14.45
C ALA A 38 -5.48 -8.68 13.22
N SER A 39 -6.18 -9.76 13.45
CA SER A 39 -7.00 -10.46 12.47
C SER A 39 -7.79 -9.35 11.79
N GLN A 40 -7.34 -8.94 10.59
CA GLN A 40 -8.15 -8.08 9.73
C GLN A 40 -9.27 -8.97 9.23
N ASP A 41 -10.17 -9.22 10.18
CA ASP A 41 -11.39 -9.96 9.99
C ASP A 41 -12.11 -9.44 8.76
N ALA A 42 -12.29 -10.38 7.83
CA ALA A 42 -13.38 -10.42 6.88
C ALA A 42 -13.81 -9.03 6.37
N ALA A 43 -12.88 -8.29 5.74
CA ALA A 43 -13.31 -7.19 4.90
C ALA A 43 -14.28 -7.82 3.88
N ALA A 44 -15.56 -7.49 4.00
CA ALA A 44 -16.62 -8.09 3.21
C ALA A 44 -16.21 -7.98 1.72
N SER A 45 -16.31 -9.10 1.01
CA SER A 45 -16.11 -9.10 -0.45
C SER A 45 -17.00 -8.03 -1.09
N LYS A 46 -16.41 -7.18 -1.91
CA LYS A 46 -17.11 -6.12 -2.65
C LYS A 46 -17.00 -6.37 -4.15
N GLU A 47 -17.98 -5.88 -4.88
CA GLU A 47 -17.92 -5.82 -6.33
C GLU A 47 -17.34 -4.49 -6.78
N VAL A 48 -16.42 -4.55 -7.74
CA VAL A 48 -15.79 -3.39 -8.37
C VAL A 48 -15.89 -3.57 -9.87
N SER A 49 -16.52 -2.61 -10.54
CA SER A 49 -16.56 -2.53 -12.00
C SER A 49 -15.53 -1.53 -12.49
N GLY A 50 -14.75 -1.92 -13.48
CA GLY A 50 -13.73 -1.04 -14.05
C GLY A 50 -13.01 -1.66 -15.22
N GLU A 51 -12.09 -0.92 -15.82
CA GLU A 51 -11.28 -1.36 -16.94
C GLU A 51 -10.08 -2.20 -16.46
N VAL A 52 -9.89 -3.36 -17.05
CA VAL A 52 -8.68 -4.17 -16.82
C VAL A 52 -7.50 -3.54 -17.52
N VAL A 53 -6.41 -3.34 -16.80
CA VAL A 53 -5.18 -2.72 -17.33
C VAL A 53 -3.93 -3.51 -16.93
N ASP A 54 -2.89 -3.39 -17.76
CA ASP A 54 -1.53 -3.61 -17.30
C ASP A 54 -1.11 -2.41 -16.45
N LEU A 55 -0.83 -2.63 -15.18
CA LEU A 55 -0.56 -1.53 -14.24
C LEU A 55 0.75 -0.79 -14.55
N MET A 56 1.75 -1.43 -15.15
CA MET A 56 2.97 -0.73 -15.53
C MET A 56 2.69 0.27 -16.64
N CYS A 57 2.06 -0.17 -17.71
CA CYS A 57 1.72 0.72 -18.81
C CYS A 57 0.71 1.80 -18.40
N TYR A 58 -0.22 1.46 -17.50
CA TYR A 58 -1.16 2.44 -16.95
C TYR A 58 -0.46 3.55 -16.17
N VAL A 59 0.47 3.20 -15.27
CA VAL A 59 1.19 4.17 -14.43
C VAL A 59 2.17 5.01 -15.25
N ASP A 60 2.91 4.38 -16.18
CA ASP A 60 3.93 5.07 -16.96
C ASP A 60 3.35 5.96 -18.06
N HIS A 61 2.26 5.52 -18.71
CA HIS A 61 1.79 6.13 -19.95
C HIS A 61 0.29 6.43 -19.97
N ASN A 62 -0.41 6.22 -18.86
CA ASN A 62 -1.87 6.31 -18.80
C ASN A 62 -2.55 5.43 -19.87
N ALA A 63 -2.02 4.24 -20.08
CA ALA A 63 -2.43 3.35 -21.14
C ALA A 63 -3.73 2.64 -20.77
N THR A 64 -4.79 2.96 -21.51
CA THR A 64 -6.15 2.44 -21.33
C THR A 64 -6.79 2.11 -22.68
N GLY A 65 -7.95 1.46 -22.62
CA GLY A 65 -8.79 1.16 -23.77
C GLY A 65 -8.37 -0.07 -24.58
N GLU A 66 -9.32 -0.57 -25.36
CA GLU A 66 -9.15 -1.81 -26.14
C GLU A 66 -7.96 -1.78 -27.10
N LYS A 67 -7.66 -0.63 -27.69
CA LYS A 67 -6.53 -0.49 -28.61
C LYS A 67 -5.21 -0.81 -27.93
N HIS A 68 -5.00 -0.32 -26.71
CA HIS A 68 -3.81 -0.64 -25.92
C HIS A 68 -3.88 -2.09 -25.43
N GLY A 69 -5.02 -2.52 -24.91
CA GLY A 69 -5.24 -3.86 -24.41
C GLY A 69 -4.81 -4.92 -25.43
N GLN A 70 -5.31 -4.84 -26.64
CA GLN A 70 -5.01 -5.79 -27.71
C GLN A 70 -3.57 -5.73 -28.22
N SER A 71 -2.94 -4.57 -28.26
CA SER A 71 -1.61 -4.39 -28.82
C SER A 71 -0.47 -4.73 -27.85
N CYS A 72 -0.55 -4.27 -26.62
CA CYS A 72 0.52 -4.35 -25.64
C CYS A 72 0.05 -5.01 -24.33
N GLY A 73 -1.04 -4.52 -23.74
CA GLY A 73 -1.47 -4.91 -22.40
C GLY A 73 -1.64 -6.41 -22.21
N VAL A 74 -2.30 -7.09 -23.12
CA VAL A 74 -2.46 -8.58 -23.09
C VAL A 74 -1.09 -9.28 -23.02
N LYS A 75 -0.12 -8.83 -23.82
CA LYS A 75 1.23 -9.44 -23.86
C LYS A 75 1.97 -9.19 -22.55
N CYS A 76 1.93 -7.96 -22.03
CA CYS A 76 2.59 -7.59 -20.79
C CYS A 76 2.02 -8.39 -19.61
N ILE A 77 0.69 -8.48 -19.49
CA ILE A 77 0.04 -9.26 -18.43
C ILE A 77 0.41 -10.75 -18.55
N LYS A 78 0.34 -11.34 -19.74
CA LYS A 78 0.72 -12.75 -19.95
C LYS A 78 2.20 -13.03 -19.68
N SER A 79 3.06 -12.02 -19.80
CA SER A 79 4.49 -12.12 -19.47
C SER A 79 4.78 -11.93 -17.99
N GLY A 80 3.77 -11.80 -17.12
CA GLY A 80 3.92 -11.66 -15.69
C GLY A 80 3.84 -10.22 -15.18
N GLY A 81 3.49 -9.26 -16.05
CA GLY A 81 3.22 -7.88 -15.64
C GLY A 81 2.06 -7.80 -14.64
N PRO A 82 2.07 -6.85 -13.70
CA PRO A 82 1.01 -6.71 -12.71
C PRO A 82 -0.30 -6.29 -13.38
N VAL A 83 -1.34 -7.10 -13.20
CA VAL A 83 -2.68 -6.79 -13.70
C VAL A 83 -3.50 -6.04 -12.67
N GLY A 84 -4.26 -5.07 -13.11
CA GLY A 84 -5.15 -4.29 -12.26
C GLY A 84 -6.48 -3.98 -12.91
N ILE A 85 -7.33 -3.32 -12.13
CA ILE A 85 -8.57 -2.72 -12.61
C ILE A 85 -8.59 -1.24 -12.25
N VAL A 86 -8.99 -0.40 -13.18
CA VAL A 86 -9.19 1.04 -12.96
C VAL A 86 -10.68 1.31 -12.83
N SER A 87 -11.10 1.78 -11.67
CA SER A 87 -12.48 2.11 -11.36
C SER A 87 -12.54 3.52 -10.77
N GLU A 88 -13.37 4.38 -11.34
CA GLU A 88 -13.55 5.76 -10.85
C GLU A 88 -12.23 6.54 -10.66
N GLY A 89 -11.27 6.31 -11.56
CA GLY A 89 -9.95 6.97 -11.51
C GLY A 89 -8.97 6.39 -10.48
N LYS A 90 -9.35 5.34 -9.76
CA LYS A 90 -8.47 4.62 -8.84
C LYS A 90 -8.04 3.28 -9.43
N ALA A 91 -6.75 2.99 -9.36
CA ALA A 91 -6.21 1.71 -9.76
C ALA A 91 -6.13 0.74 -8.57
N TYR A 92 -6.47 -0.51 -8.82
CA TYR A 92 -6.39 -1.61 -7.87
C TYR A 92 -5.55 -2.73 -8.46
N LEU A 93 -4.51 -3.17 -7.75
CA LEU A 93 -3.84 -4.42 -8.08
C LEU A 93 -4.82 -5.58 -7.87
N VAL A 94 -4.86 -6.54 -8.80
CA VAL A 94 -5.78 -7.68 -8.73
C VAL A 94 -5.01 -8.98 -8.56
N VAL A 95 -5.34 -9.73 -7.51
CA VAL A 95 -4.74 -11.02 -7.21
C VAL A 95 -5.80 -12.05 -6.85
N GLY A 96 -5.51 -13.33 -7.11
CA GLY A 96 -6.28 -14.46 -6.61
C GLY A 96 -5.90 -14.77 -5.16
N GLU A 97 -6.16 -15.98 -4.74
CA GLU A 97 -5.78 -16.46 -3.40
C GLU A 97 -4.25 -16.61 -3.32
N HIS A 98 -3.58 -15.53 -2.88
CA HIS A 98 -2.12 -15.41 -2.77
C HIS A 98 -1.34 -15.76 -4.04
N LYS A 99 -1.93 -15.56 -5.21
CA LYS A 99 -1.33 -15.87 -6.51
C LYS A 99 -1.79 -14.91 -7.59
N PRO A 100 -0.97 -14.71 -8.64
CA PRO A 100 -1.42 -13.98 -9.83
C PRO A 100 -2.61 -14.65 -10.51
N ILE A 101 -3.49 -13.86 -11.10
CA ILE A 101 -4.60 -14.34 -11.95
C ILE A 101 -4.50 -13.76 -13.36
N ASN A 102 -3.28 -13.48 -13.79
CA ASN A 102 -2.96 -12.86 -15.06
C ASN A 102 -3.61 -13.56 -16.25
N ASP A 103 -3.52 -14.89 -16.31
CA ASP A 103 -4.10 -15.68 -17.43
C ASP A 103 -5.61 -15.52 -17.55
N GLN A 104 -6.30 -15.31 -16.44
CA GLN A 104 -7.74 -15.10 -16.41
C GLN A 104 -8.15 -13.71 -16.86
N LEU A 105 -7.30 -12.70 -16.59
CA LEU A 105 -7.61 -11.29 -16.81
C LEU A 105 -7.01 -10.73 -18.10
N ALA A 106 -5.94 -11.32 -18.63
CA ALA A 106 -5.23 -10.78 -19.78
C ALA A 106 -6.13 -10.47 -20.97
N GLU A 107 -7.08 -11.36 -21.28
CA GLU A 107 -7.98 -11.22 -22.43
C GLU A 107 -9.04 -10.12 -22.26
N TYR A 108 -9.16 -9.61 -21.05
CA TYR A 108 -10.03 -8.49 -20.74
C TYR A 108 -9.29 -7.15 -20.68
N CYS A 109 -7.98 -7.13 -20.94
CA CYS A 109 -7.21 -5.88 -20.91
C CYS A 109 -7.81 -4.85 -21.88
N GLY A 110 -8.08 -3.66 -21.38
CA GLY A 110 -8.77 -2.59 -22.10
C GLY A 110 -10.30 -2.69 -22.09
N LYS A 111 -10.88 -3.69 -21.43
CA LYS A 111 -12.34 -3.89 -21.33
C LYS A 111 -12.82 -3.69 -19.90
N THR A 112 -14.04 -3.22 -19.76
CA THR A 112 -14.70 -3.10 -18.46
C THR A 112 -15.32 -4.43 -18.07
N ILE A 113 -14.96 -4.90 -16.86
CA ILE A 113 -15.54 -6.08 -16.22
C ILE A 113 -15.91 -5.77 -14.78
N THR A 114 -16.63 -6.67 -14.13
CA THR A 114 -16.89 -6.60 -12.68
C THR A 114 -16.15 -7.73 -11.97
N LEU A 115 -15.34 -7.36 -11.00
CA LEU A 115 -14.65 -8.28 -10.10
C LEU A 115 -15.31 -8.24 -8.72
N LYS A 116 -15.34 -9.39 -8.06
CA LYS A 116 -15.70 -9.51 -6.64
C LYS A 116 -14.47 -9.99 -5.88
N GLY A 117 -14.16 -9.35 -4.76
CA GLY A 117 -13.03 -9.74 -3.93
C GLY A 117 -12.93 -8.92 -2.66
N LYS A 118 -11.95 -9.25 -1.82
CA LYS A 118 -11.63 -8.53 -0.60
C LYS A 118 -10.84 -7.28 -0.94
N MET A 119 -11.32 -6.12 -0.52
CA MET A 119 -10.61 -4.86 -0.71
C MET A 119 -9.57 -4.67 0.38
N ALA A 120 -8.35 -4.35 -0.01
CA ALA A 120 -7.26 -3.99 0.90
C ALA A 120 -6.55 -2.74 0.41
N GLU A 121 -6.09 -1.90 1.34
CA GLU A 121 -5.31 -0.70 1.00
C GLU A 121 -4.31 -0.40 2.11
N ARG A 122 -3.07 -0.11 1.71
CA ARG A 122 -2.03 0.35 2.64
C ARG A 122 -0.97 1.16 1.91
N GLY A 123 -0.57 2.30 2.50
CA GLY A 123 0.51 3.12 1.96
C GLY A 123 0.28 3.63 0.54
N GLY A 124 -1.00 3.86 0.16
CA GLY A 124 -1.35 4.28 -1.19
C GLY A 124 -1.50 3.16 -2.22
N ILE A 125 -1.23 1.91 -1.85
CA ILE A 125 -1.44 0.73 -2.71
C ILE A 125 -2.81 0.15 -2.39
N ALA A 126 -3.69 0.12 -3.37
CA ALA A 126 -5.01 -0.51 -3.30
C ALA A 126 -5.00 -1.86 -4.02
N MET A 127 -5.69 -2.85 -3.48
CA MET A 127 -5.69 -4.22 -4.00
C MET A 127 -7.08 -4.87 -3.86
N ILE A 128 -7.39 -5.76 -4.79
CA ILE A 128 -8.51 -6.70 -4.70
C ILE A 128 -7.90 -8.10 -4.55
N GLU A 129 -8.07 -8.68 -3.38
CA GLU A 129 -7.62 -10.04 -3.05
C GLU A 129 -8.73 -11.06 -3.30
N ASN A 130 -8.35 -12.29 -3.61
CA ASN A 130 -9.29 -13.39 -3.89
C ASN A 130 -10.30 -12.99 -4.96
N ALA A 131 -9.79 -12.29 -6.01
CA ALA A 131 -10.63 -11.73 -7.04
C ALA A 131 -11.26 -12.81 -7.93
N GLU A 132 -12.53 -12.65 -8.20
CA GLU A 132 -13.34 -13.48 -9.11
C GLU A 132 -14.05 -12.61 -10.12
N ILE A 133 -14.15 -13.08 -11.38
CA ILE A 133 -14.91 -12.37 -12.42
C ILE A 133 -16.38 -12.72 -12.24
N VAL A 134 -17.23 -11.72 -11.93
CA VAL A 134 -18.67 -11.90 -11.75
C VAL A 134 -19.49 -11.40 -12.95
N LYS A 135 -18.92 -10.48 -13.73
CA LYS A 135 -19.53 -9.95 -14.96
C LYS A 135 -18.45 -9.57 -15.98
N LYS A 136 -18.72 -9.88 -17.24
CA LYS A 136 -17.86 -9.59 -18.39
C LYS A 136 -18.54 -8.61 -19.32
#